data_5d31ddfc061289891c50005f040b6477
#
_entry.id   5d31ddfc061289891c50005f040b6477
#
_cell.length_a   1.000
_cell.length_b   1.000
_cell.length_c   1.000
_cell.angle_alpha   90.00
_cell.angle_beta   90.00
_cell.angle_gamma   90.00
#
_symmetry.space_group_name_H-M   'P 1'
#
loop_
_entity.id
_entity.type
_entity.pdbx_description
1 polymer ?
#
loop_
_entity_poly.entity_id
_entity_poly.type
_entity_poly.pdbx_seq_one_letter_code
_entity_poly.pdbx_strand_id
1 'polypeptide(L)'
;MTQSAVSQQIKGLENALGRALFYRRVRGLELTDEARGYLPTVQAAFAMLEESTAVLRGRNDPDVLELHANLSFAIFWLTPRLGRFMDEFPWVQLNIATSIWPMERPSDSAAVEIVFGVGKWESRVGQRLTHDTVFPVCTPQVAAKIETIGDLRQQRLFDLPGTLQSWDSWLESCGQGSPIGQSKPVVHRASTWAVSLEWARQGLGVALAHDTVANGLIARGELVRPLPFSLPMKEAYYLIAPEGTHTNAAARAFKGWLLRELTTDAPRGAVETTHA
;
A
#
# COMPACT_ATOMS: atom_id res chain seq x y z
N MET A 1 24.23 32.23 -8.21
CA MET A 1 23.90 33.08 -7.03
C MET A 1 25.20 33.55 -6.39
N THR A 2 25.32 34.83 -6.02
CA THR A 2 26.50 35.34 -5.29
C THR A 2 26.37 35.10 -3.79
N GLN A 3 27.49 35.04 -3.07
CA GLN A 3 27.50 34.87 -1.62
C GLN A 3 26.72 35.96 -0.87
N SER A 4 26.73 37.20 -1.38
CA SER A 4 25.96 38.31 -0.83
C SER A 4 24.45 38.11 -0.96
N ALA A 5 23.98 37.57 -2.09
CA ALA A 5 22.56 37.30 -2.33
C ALA A 5 22.06 36.18 -1.36
N VAL A 6 22.84 35.13 -1.16
CA VAL A 6 22.52 34.07 -0.20
C VAL A 6 22.44 34.63 1.22
N SER A 7 23.41 35.48 1.62
CA SER A 7 23.41 36.08 2.94
C SER A 7 22.21 37.00 3.18
N GLN A 8 21.73 37.70 2.15
CA GLN A 8 20.53 38.54 2.26
C GLN A 8 19.26 37.71 2.41
N GLN A 9 19.14 36.60 1.68
CA GLN A 9 17.98 35.69 1.80
C GLN A 9 17.92 35.04 3.19
N ILE A 10 19.07 34.58 3.70
CA ILE A 10 19.16 34.04 5.06
C ILE A 10 18.74 35.07 6.09
N LYS A 11 19.25 36.31 5.99
CA LYS A 11 18.89 37.40 6.89
C LYS A 11 17.40 37.77 6.82
N GLY A 12 16.82 37.72 5.61
CA GLY A 12 15.37 37.87 5.42
C GLY A 12 14.57 36.80 6.14
N LEU A 13 14.99 35.54 6.05
CA LEU A 13 14.36 34.43 6.75
C LEU A 13 14.49 34.57 8.28
N GLU A 14 15.69 34.91 8.79
CA GLU A 14 15.91 35.16 10.22
C GLU A 14 15.02 36.27 10.77
N ASN A 15 14.85 37.34 10.00
CA ASN A 15 13.95 38.43 10.35
C ASN A 15 12.48 38.00 10.39
N ALA A 16 12.04 37.19 9.40
CA ALA A 16 10.68 36.69 9.34
C ALA A 16 10.37 35.71 10.48
N LEU A 17 11.35 34.90 10.90
CA LEU A 17 11.22 33.96 12.01
C LEU A 17 11.44 34.61 13.37
N GLY A 18 12.01 35.80 13.41
CA GLY A 18 12.41 36.48 14.67
C GLY A 18 13.50 35.74 15.45
N ARG A 19 14.27 34.88 14.78
CA ARG A 19 15.31 34.03 15.36
C ARG A 19 16.53 33.97 14.45
N ALA A 20 17.73 33.99 15.08
CA ALA A 20 18.96 33.71 14.32
C ALA A 20 19.08 32.22 14.01
N LEU A 21 19.44 31.91 12.77
CA LEU A 21 19.67 30.54 12.33
C LEU A 21 21.15 30.18 12.27
N PHE A 22 22.04 31.17 12.25
CA PHE A 22 23.48 30.97 12.16
C PHE A 22 24.26 31.80 13.17
N TYR A 23 25.24 31.18 13.82
CA TYR A 23 26.29 31.84 14.52
C TYR A 23 27.42 32.21 13.56
N ARG A 24 27.85 33.47 13.57
CA ARG A 24 29.06 33.92 12.84
C ARG A 24 30.28 33.58 13.66
N ARG A 25 31.11 32.67 13.22
CA ARG A 25 32.37 32.30 13.84
C ARG A 25 33.54 32.86 13.04
N VAL A 26 34.71 32.96 13.66
CA VAL A 26 35.95 33.42 12.99
C VAL A 26 36.32 32.55 11.76
N ARG A 27 35.90 31.30 11.73
CA ARG A 27 36.18 30.34 10.66
C ARG A 27 34.97 29.83 9.92
N GLY A 28 33.84 30.57 9.91
CA GLY A 28 32.65 30.17 9.13
C GLY A 28 31.33 30.43 9.82
N LEU A 29 30.30 29.73 9.34
CA LEU A 29 28.93 29.77 9.86
C LEU A 29 28.63 28.45 10.57
N GLU A 30 28.01 28.50 11.73
CA GLU A 30 27.54 27.37 12.51
C GLU A 30 26.05 27.52 12.78
N LEU A 31 25.29 26.42 12.63
CA LEU A 31 23.85 26.44 12.90
C LEU A 31 23.56 26.66 14.36
N THR A 32 22.54 27.46 14.68
CA THR A 32 21.96 27.54 16.03
C THR A 32 21.19 26.25 16.36
N ASP A 33 20.81 26.04 17.60
CA ASP A 33 20.00 24.89 18.01
C ASP A 33 18.60 24.96 17.39
N GLU A 34 18.03 26.17 17.30
CA GLU A 34 16.78 26.41 16.58
C GLU A 34 16.89 26.03 15.11
N ALA A 35 17.99 26.39 14.44
CA ALA A 35 18.23 26.02 13.07
C ALA A 35 18.43 24.51 12.87
N ARG A 36 19.09 23.81 13.81
CA ARG A 36 19.24 22.35 13.78
C ARG A 36 17.88 21.63 13.91
N GLY A 37 16.95 22.17 14.70
CA GLY A 37 15.60 21.65 14.82
C GLY A 37 14.73 21.95 13.58
N TYR A 38 14.94 23.10 12.93
CA TYR A 38 14.13 23.56 11.80
C TYR A 38 14.60 22.99 10.45
N LEU A 39 15.90 22.79 10.27
CA LEU A 39 16.52 22.35 9.01
C LEU A 39 15.93 21.04 8.45
N PRO A 40 15.69 19.97 9.25
CA PRO A 40 15.07 18.75 8.71
C PRO A 40 13.70 18.97 8.07
N THR A 41 12.88 19.85 8.66
CA THR A 41 11.56 20.20 8.12
C THR A 41 11.69 20.95 6.79
N VAL A 42 12.63 21.88 6.69
CA VAL A 42 12.90 22.61 5.44
C VAL A 42 13.43 21.67 4.37
N GLN A 43 14.35 20.77 4.72
CA GLN A 43 14.89 19.78 3.79
C GLN A 43 13.79 18.83 3.28
N ALA A 44 12.90 18.37 4.17
CA ALA A 44 11.77 17.54 3.77
C ALA A 44 10.82 18.28 2.82
N ALA A 45 10.52 19.56 3.10
CA ALA A 45 9.68 20.38 2.21
C ALA A 45 10.30 20.57 0.82
N PHE A 46 11.60 20.84 0.74
CA PHE A 46 12.30 20.94 -0.56
C PHE A 46 12.37 19.59 -1.29
N ALA A 47 12.61 18.49 -0.59
CA ALA A 47 12.57 17.16 -1.19
C ALA A 47 11.19 16.85 -1.80
N MET A 48 10.10 17.18 -1.11
CA MET A 48 8.74 17.04 -1.64
C MET A 48 8.51 17.91 -2.90
N LEU A 49 9.05 19.14 -2.91
CA LEU A 49 8.96 20.02 -4.09
C LEU A 49 9.79 19.49 -5.26
N GLU A 50 10.98 18.96 -5.01
CA GLU A 50 11.82 18.32 -6.03
C GLU A 50 11.14 17.08 -6.61
N GLU A 51 10.59 16.23 -5.77
CA GLU A 51 9.81 15.06 -6.19
C GLU A 51 8.61 15.47 -7.06
N SER A 52 7.82 16.44 -6.60
CA SER A 52 6.69 16.97 -7.36
C SER A 52 7.12 17.58 -8.72
N THR A 53 8.26 18.27 -8.75
CA THR A 53 8.80 18.85 -9.97
C THR A 53 9.35 17.79 -10.93
N ALA A 54 10.02 16.75 -10.41
CA ALA A 54 10.49 15.62 -11.20
C ALA A 54 9.31 14.90 -11.87
N VAL A 55 8.24 14.71 -11.11
CA VAL A 55 6.98 14.15 -11.60
C VAL A 55 6.37 15.01 -12.72
N LEU A 56 6.34 16.35 -12.57
CA LEU A 56 5.85 17.24 -13.62
C LEU A 56 6.69 17.15 -14.90
N ARG A 57 8.00 16.93 -14.76
CA ARG A 57 8.90 16.73 -15.92
C ARG A 57 8.69 15.35 -16.55
N GLY A 58 8.50 14.30 -15.75
CA GLY A 58 8.25 12.93 -16.24
C GLY A 58 6.91 12.77 -16.96
N ARG A 59 5.90 13.61 -16.66
CA ARG A 59 4.59 13.57 -17.33
C ARG A 59 4.66 13.70 -18.86
N ASN A 60 5.69 14.37 -19.37
CA ASN A 60 5.88 14.56 -20.80
C ASN A 60 6.80 13.51 -21.44
N ASP A 61 7.43 12.64 -20.64
CA ASP A 61 8.26 11.56 -21.17
C ASP A 61 7.37 10.33 -21.46
N PRO A 62 7.30 9.88 -22.72
CA PRO A 62 6.47 8.75 -23.10
C PRO A 62 6.93 7.42 -22.47
N ASP A 63 8.19 7.35 -22.07
CA ASP A 63 8.86 6.13 -21.57
C ASP A 63 8.84 6.03 -20.04
N VAL A 64 8.42 7.09 -19.33
CA VAL A 64 8.34 7.10 -17.87
C VAL A 64 6.94 6.73 -17.40
N LEU A 65 6.84 5.67 -16.60
CA LEU A 65 5.62 5.26 -15.90
C LEU A 65 5.63 5.76 -14.46
N GLU A 66 4.79 6.73 -14.16
CA GLU A 66 4.48 7.16 -12.79
C GLU A 66 3.31 6.33 -12.26
N LEU A 67 3.62 5.36 -11.42
CA LEU A 67 2.64 4.46 -10.82
C LEU A 67 2.45 4.80 -9.33
N HIS A 68 1.21 5.04 -8.93
CA HIS A 68 0.83 5.11 -7.53
C HIS A 68 0.03 3.86 -7.16
N ALA A 69 0.49 3.07 -6.19
CA ALA A 69 -0.14 1.81 -5.85
C ALA A 69 -0.37 1.66 -4.35
N ASN A 70 -1.43 0.93 -3.97
CA ASN A 70 -1.57 0.47 -2.60
C ASN A 70 -0.34 -0.36 -2.21
N LEU A 71 0.23 -0.09 -1.04
CA LEU A 71 1.47 -0.71 -0.55
C LEU A 71 1.42 -2.25 -0.59
N SER A 72 0.33 -2.82 -0.10
CA SER A 72 0.21 -4.29 -0.03
C SER A 72 0.07 -4.93 -1.42
N PHE A 73 -0.64 -4.27 -2.34
CA PHE A 73 -0.69 -4.69 -3.74
C PHE A 73 0.69 -4.64 -4.39
N ALA A 74 1.42 -3.54 -4.19
CA ALA A 74 2.76 -3.37 -4.74
C ALA A 74 3.71 -4.48 -4.26
N ILE A 75 3.69 -4.81 -2.97
CA ILE A 75 4.59 -5.82 -2.38
C ILE A 75 4.18 -7.24 -2.80
N PHE A 76 2.93 -7.62 -2.59
CA PHE A 76 2.54 -9.03 -2.65
C PHE A 76 2.08 -9.49 -4.03
N TRP A 77 1.48 -8.59 -4.81
CA TRP A 77 0.99 -8.96 -6.14
C TRP A 77 1.89 -8.46 -7.27
N LEU A 78 2.26 -7.16 -7.25
CA LEU A 78 2.99 -6.53 -8.35
C LEU A 78 4.46 -6.94 -8.38
N THR A 79 5.19 -6.76 -7.28
CA THR A 79 6.64 -7.01 -7.23
C THR A 79 7.03 -8.42 -7.70
N PRO A 80 6.34 -9.52 -7.31
CA PRO A 80 6.71 -10.86 -7.80
C PRO A 80 6.53 -11.04 -9.32
N ARG A 81 5.80 -10.15 -9.99
CA ARG A 81 5.49 -10.19 -11.44
C ARG A 81 6.25 -9.14 -12.24
N LEU A 82 6.84 -8.17 -11.53
CA LEU A 82 7.41 -6.98 -12.15
C LEU A 82 8.59 -7.30 -13.09
N GLY A 83 9.34 -8.37 -12.82
CA GLY A 83 10.40 -8.84 -13.72
C GLY A 83 9.87 -9.12 -15.14
N ARG A 84 8.70 -9.79 -15.26
CA ARG A 84 8.08 -10.06 -16.57
C ARG A 84 7.67 -8.78 -17.31
N PHE A 85 7.21 -7.78 -16.57
CA PHE A 85 6.92 -6.46 -17.14
C PHE A 85 8.18 -5.78 -17.68
N MET A 86 9.26 -5.77 -16.90
CA MET A 86 10.53 -5.16 -17.30
C MET A 86 11.17 -5.88 -18.49
N ASP A 87 11.02 -7.21 -18.57
CA ASP A 87 11.52 -8.00 -19.71
C ASP A 87 10.69 -7.73 -20.98
N GLU A 88 9.36 -7.58 -20.87
CA GLU A 88 8.46 -7.29 -22.00
C GLU A 88 8.59 -5.84 -22.49
N PHE A 89 8.86 -4.89 -21.57
CA PHE A 89 8.93 -3.46 -21.86
C PHE A 89 10.23 -2.83 -21.32
N PRO A 90 11.41 -3.24 -21.85
CA PRO A 90 12.71 -2.80 -21.33
C PRO A 90 12.99 -1.30 -21.51
N TRP A 91 12.19 -0.62 -22.32
CA TRP A 91 12.25 0.81 -22.55
C TRP A 91 11.51 1.63 -21.48
N VAL A 92 10.67 1.01 -20.65
CA VAL A 92 9.90 1.72 -19.63
C VAL A 92 10.75 1.98 -18.39
N GLN A 93 10.88 3.25 -18.05
CA GLN A 93 11.38 3.65 -16.73
C GLN A 93 10.22 3.70 -15.74
N LEU A 94 10.27 2.89 -14.69
CA LEU A 94 9.21 2.77 -13.69
C LEU A 94 9.54 3.55 -12.41
N ASN A 95 8.65 4.45 -12.03
CA ASN A 95 8.66 5.14 -10.75
C ASN A 95 7.39 4.71 -9.98
N ILE A 96 7.57 4.14 -8.78
CA ILE A 96 6.46 3.68 -7.93
C ILE A 96 6.41 4.49 -6.64
N ALA A 97 5.31 5.18 -6.42
CA ALA A 97 4.92 5.71 -5.12
C ALA A 97 3.87 4.79 -4.49
N THR A 98 3.89 4.64 -3.17
CA THR A 98 2.92 3.78 -2.46
C THR A 98 2.18 4.53 -1.38
N SER A 99 0.91 4.14 -1.14
CA SER A 99 0.12 4.59 -0.01
C SER A 99 -0.61 3.43 0.67
N ILE A 100 -0.97 3.60 1.94
CA ILE A 100 -1.74 2.62 2.70
C ILE A 100 -3.23 2.79 2.41
N TRP A 101 -3.70 4.02 2.43
CA TRP A 101 -5.09 4.41 2.19
C TRP A 101 -5.25 5.14 0.87
N PRO A 102 -6.43 5.08 0.24
CA PRO A 102 -6.73 5.92 -0.91
C PRO A 102 -6.51 7.38 -0.52
N MET A 103 -5.75 8.11 -1.29
CA MET A 103 -5.60 9.55 -1.08
C MET A 103 -6.92 10.23 -1.40
N GLU A 104 -7.35 11.16 -0.56
CA GLU A 104 -8.55 11.97 -0.79
C GLU A 104 -8.48 12.78 -2.09
N ARG A 105 -7.26 13.13 -2.51
CA ARG A 105 -6.98 13.72 -3.82
C ARG A 105 -6.10 12.80 -4.64
N PRO A 106 -6.33 12.70 -5.97
CA PRO A 106 -5.42 12.00 -6.85
C PRO A 106 -4.01 12.53 -6.64
N SER A 107 -3.03 11.66 -6.73
CA SER A 107 -1.70 12.15 -7.04
C SER A 107 -1.81 12.86 -8.38
N ASP A 108 -1.70 14.19 -8.39
CA ASP A 108 -1.72 14.97 -9.65
C ASP A 108 -0.62 14.52 -10.62
N SER A 109 0.25 13.64 -10.18
CA SER A 109 1.43 13.15 -10.86
C SER A 109 1.30 11.75 -11.42
N ALA A 110 0.45 10.88 -10.86
CA ALA A 110 0.37 9.49 -11.29
C ALA A 110 -0.33 9.35 -12.64
N ALA A 111 0.32 8.66 -13.57
CA ALA A 111 -0.29 8.24 -14.83
C ALA A 111 -1.21 7.02 -14.65
N VAL A 112 -0.98 6.24 -13.59
CA VAL A 112 -1.77 5.04 -13.22
C VAL A 112 -1.86 4.98 -11.71
N GLU A 113 -3.07 4.77 -11.18
CA GLU A 113 -3.29 4.55 -9.75
C GLU A 113 -3.94 3.18 -9.51
N ILE A 114 -3.43 2.45 -8.50
CA ILE A 114 -4.05 1.20 -8.01
C ILE A 114 -4.41 1.41 -6.54
N VAL A 115 -5.70 1.47 -6.28
CA VAL A 115 -6.25 1.75 -4.95
C VAL A 115 -7.06 0.59 -4.41
N PHE A 116 -7.15 0.46 -3.09
CA PHE A 116 -8.00 -0.50 -2.40
C PHE A 116 -9.24 0.17 -1.84
N GLY A 117 -10.42 -0.42 -2.00
CA GLY A 117 -11.67 0.10 -1.46
C GLY A 117 -12.92 -0.52 -2.06
N VAL A 118 -14.06 0.16 -1.89
CA VAL A 118 -15.38 -0.34 -2.31
C VAL A 118 -15.82 0.14 -3.70
N GLY A 119 -14.93 0.80 -4.45
CA GLY A 119 -15.22 1.26 -5.82
C GLY A 119 -16.04 2.57 -5.89
N LYS A 120 -16.14 3.32 -4.81
CA LYS A 120 -16.85 4.60 -4.76
C LYS A 120 -15.88 5.71 -4.38
N TRP A 121 -15.52 6.54 -5.33
CA TRP A 121 -14.73 7.76 -5.14
C TRP A 121 -15.45 8.92 -5.82
N GLU A 122 -15.46 10.07 -5.16
CA GLU A 122 -16.00 11.29 -5.76
C GLU A 122 -15.25 11.60 -7.05
N SER A 123 -15.99 11.80 -8.15
CA SER A 123 -15.46 12.21 -9.46
C SER A 123 -14.51 11.24 -10.17
N ARG A 124 -14.44 9.95 -9.79
CA ARG A 124 -13.55 8.99 -10.43
C ARG A 124 -14.23 7.67 -10.76
N VAL A 125 -13.94 7.15 -11.95
CA VAL A 125 -14.36 5.83 -12.37
C VAL A 125 -13.18 4.87 -12.24
N GLY A 126 -13.31 3.90 -11.33
CA GLY A 126 -12.33 2.84 -11.16
C GLY A 126 -12.73 1.56 -11.88
N GLN A 127 -11.81 0.96 -12.62
CA GLN A 127 -11.96 -0.39 -13.13
C GLN A 127 -11.61 -1.38 -12.02
N ARG A 128 -12.54 -2.22 -11.61
CA ARG A 128 -12.29 -3.28 -10.63
C ARG A 128 -11.26 -4.28 -11.17
N LEU A 129 -10.25 -4.60 -10.37
CA LEU A 129 -9.17 -5.50 -10.73
C LEU A 129 -9.30 -6.88 -10.08
N THR A 130 -9.84 -6.96 -8.85
CA THR A 130 -9.82 -8.20 -8.07
C THR A 130 -11.19 -8.57 -7.52
N HIS A 131 -11.38 -9.87 -7.24
CA HIS A 131 -12.53 -10.45 -6.57
C HIS A 131 -11.99 -11.39 -5.48
N ASP A 132 -11.71 -10.81 -4.31
CA ASP A 132 -11.02 -11.52 -3.24
C ASP A 132 -12.01 -12.14 -2.25
N THR A 133 -11.53 -13.19 -1.58
CA THR A 133 -12.10 -13.72 -0.35
C THR A 133 -11.14 -13.47 0.80
N VAL A 134 -11.67 -13.25 2.02
CA VAL A 134 -10.88 -13.10 3.24
C VAL A 134 -10.88 -14.38 4.05
N PHE A 135 -9.72 -14.74 4.58
CA PHE A 135 -9.50 -15.97 5.37
C PHE A 135 -8.32 -15.81 6.33
N PRO A 136 -8.25 -16.64 7.39
CA PRO A 136 -7.10 -16.72 8.27
C PRO A 136 -5.86 -17.28 7.57
N VAL A 137 -4.68 -16.74 7.91
CA VAL A 137 -3.38 -17.28 7.49
C VAL A 137 -2.38 -17.27 8.65
N CYS A 138 -1.53 -18.27 8.68
CA CYS A 138 -0.42 -18.38 9.64
C CYS A 138 0.66 -19.31 9.08
N THR A 139 1.77 -19.47 9.80
CA THR A 139 2.78 -20.48 9.43
C THR A 139 2.24 -21.90 9.63
N PRO A 140 2.81 -22.93 8.95
CA PRO A 140 2.45 -24.34 9.17
C PRO A 140 2.56 -24.77 10.64
N GLN A 141 3.55 -24.25 11.37
CA GLN A 141 3.77 -24.57 12.80
C GLN A 141 2.66 -24.02 13.71
N VAL A 142 2.09 -22.84 13.38
CA VAL A 142 0.94 -22.28 14.10
C VAL A 142 -0.32 -23.02 13.69
N ALA A 143 -0.49 -23.34 12.40
CA ALA A 143 -1.65 -24.06 11.87
C ALA A 143 -1.82 -25.44 12.51
N ALA A 144 -0.73 -26.13 12.81
CA ALA A 144 -0.76 -27.43 13.50
C ALA A 144 -1.44 -27.41 14.89
N LYS A 145 -1.70 -26.22 15.44
CA LYS A 145 -2.39 -26.00 16.72
C LYS A 145 -3.85 -25.56 16.54
N ILE A 146 -4.36 -25.53 15.31
CA ILE A 146 -5.68 -25.00 14.97
C ILE A 146 -6.42 -26.07 14.17
N GLU A 147 -7.32 -26.77 14.82
CA GLU A 147 -8.21 -27.77 14.20
C GLU A 147 -9.62 -27.19 13.98
N THR A 148 -10.02 -26.27 14.85
CA THR A 148 -11.34 -25.67 14.87
C THR A 148 -11.26 -24.15 14.95
N ILE A 149 -12.36 -23.46 14.64
CA ILE A 149 -12.46 -22.00 14.83
C ILE A 149 -12.25 -21.60 16.30
N GLY A 150 -12.66 -22.50 17.23
CA GLY A 150 -12.49 -22.27 18.67
C GLY A 150 -11.03 -22.12 19.09
N ASP A 151 -10.09 -22.79 18.41
CA ASP A 151 -8.67 -22.76 18.73
C ASP A 151 -8.01 -21.42 18.42
N LEU A 152 -8.64 -20.61 17.57
CA LEU A 152 -8.21 -19.22 17.31
C LEU A 152 -8.20 -18.37 18.58
N ARG A 153 -9.01 -18.71 19.59
CA ARG A 153 -9.04 -18.01 20.88
C ARG A 153 -7.73 -18.12 21.66
N GLN A 154 -6.95 -19.15 21.39
CA GLN A 154 -5.66 -19.41 22.04
C GLN A 154 -4.51 -18.80 21.26
N GLN A 155 -4.79 -18.20 20.10
CA GLN A 155 -3.80 -17.57 19.25
C GLN A 155 -3.81 -16.04 19.43
N ARG A 156 -2.68 -15.39 19.10
CA ARG A 156 -2.66 -13.95 18.87
C ARG A 156 -3.27 -13.69 17.51
N LEU A 157 -4.22 -12.79 17.44
CA LEU A 157 -4.90 -12.42 16.19
C LEU A 157 -4.41 -11.06 15.72
N PHE A 158 -4.20 -10.94 14.41
CA PHE A 158 -3.76 -9.69 13.81
C PHE A 158 -4.89 -9.11 12.96
N ASP A 159 -5.29 -7.89 13.30
CA ASP A 159 -6.41 -7.17 12.68
C ASP A 159 -5.91 -5.94 11.91
N LEU A 160 -6.68 -5.53 10.91
CA LEU A 160 -6.40 -4.36 10.08
C LEU A 160 -7.55 -3.35 10.24
N PRO A 161 -7.40 -2.30 11.07
CA PRO A 161 -8.42 -1.28 11.23
C PRO A 161 -8.70 -0.56 9.90
N GLY A 162 -9.97 -0.20 9.67
CA GLY A 162 -10.38 0.55 8.50
C GLY A 162 -10.79 -0.29 7.29
N THR A 163 -10.72 -1.62 7.37
CA THR A 163 -11.35 -2.54 6.43
C THR A 163 -12.74 -2.94 6.92
N LEU A 164 -13.62 -3.35 5.99
CA LEU A 164 -14.95 -3.85 6.33
C LEU A 164 -14.90 -5.24 6.97
N GLN A 165 -13.79 -5.96 6.83
CA GLN A 165 -13.58 -7.29 7.37
C GLN A 165 -12.67 -7.23 8.59
N SER A 166 -13.25 -7.47 9.76
CA SER A 166 -12.55 -7.64 11.03
C SER A 166 -12.64 -9.08 11.50
N TRP A 167 -11.86 -9.46 12.52
CA TRP A 167 -12.00 -10.76 13.17
C TRP A 167 -13.40 -10.97 13.72
N ASP A 168 -14.04 -9.94 14.28
CA ASP A 168 -15.41 -10.05 14.81
C ASP A 168 -16.40 -10.39 13.68
N SER A 169 -16.38 -9.66 12.55
CA SER A 169 -17.25 -9.92 11.40
C SER A 169 -16.99 -11.27 10.75
N TRP A 170 -15.73 -11.70 10.70
CA TRP A 170 -15.37 -13.01 10.15
C TRP A 170 -15.89 -14.15 11.02
N LEU A 171 -15.69 -14.10 12.34
CA LEU A 171 -16.17 -15.09 13.30
C LEU A 171 -17.70 -15.18 13.34
N GLU A 172 -18.39 -14.04 13.33
CA GLU A 172 -19.86 -13.99 13.24
C GLU A 172 -20.38 -14.70 11.99
N SER A 173 -19.77 -14.44 10.84
CA SER A 173 -20.16 -15.04 9.57
C SER A 173 -19.90 -16.56 9.53
N CYS A 174 -18.96 -17.06 10.31
CA CYS A 174 -18.71 -18.49 10.49
C CYS A 174 -19.68 -19.17 11.47
N GLY A 175 -20.72 -18.49 11.95
CA GLY A 175 -21.72 -19.02 12.89
C GLY A 175 -21.21 -19.18 14.32
N GLN A 176 -20.07 -18.60 14.63
CA GLN A 176 -19.44 -18.70 15.96
C GLN A 176 -19.70 -17.44 16.77
N GLY A 177 -20.76 -16.75 16.66
CA GLY A 177 -21.10 -15.50 17.38
C GLY A 177 -19.89 -14.80 18.05
N SER A 178 -19.88 -13.52 18.19
CA SER A 178 -18.73 -12.80 18.80
C SER A 178 -18.18 -13.59 19.99
N PRO A 179 -16.88 -13.83 20.12
CA PRO A 179 -16.29 -14.63 21.21
C PRO A 179 -16.46 -13.98 22.60
N ILE A 180 -17.46 -13.13 22.73
CA ILE A 180 -17.90 -12.42 23.93
C ILE A 180 -18.52 -13.44 24.90
N GLY A 181 -17.71 -14.27 25.42
CA GLY A 181 -18.24 -15.19 26.43
C GLY A 181 -17.24 -15.53 27.50
N GLN A 182 -16.02 -15.93 27.23
CA GLN A 182 -15.17 -16.44 28.29
C GLN A 182 -13.67 -16.18 28.17
N SER A 183 -13.15 -15.76 27.03
CA SER A 183 -11.75 -15.33 26.90
C SER A 183 -11.60 -14.63 25.54
N LYS A 184 -11.51 -13.32 25.53
CA LYS A 184 -11.24 -12.59 24.27
C LYS A 184 -9.84 -12.93 23.80
N PRO A 185 -9.65 -13.34 22.55
CA PRO A 185 -8.32 -13.46 21.99
C PRO A 185 -7.59 -12.12 22.06
N VAL A 186 -6.29 -12.16 22.24
CA VAL A 186 -5.48 -10.94 22.16
C VAL A 186 -5.40 -10.52 20.70
N VAL A 187 -6.01 -9.37 20.37
CA VAL A 187 -6.02 -8.80 19.02
C VAL A 187 -5.02 -7.66 18.95
N HIS A 188 -4.01 -7.83 18.13
CA HIS A 188 -3.05 -6.77 17.79
C HIS A 188 -3.47 -6.11 16.48
N ARG A 189 -3.20 -4.82 16.32
CA ARG A 189 -3.61 -4.05 15.15
C ARG A 189 -2.40 -3.56 14.37
N ALA A 190 -2.44 -3.78 13.06
CA ALA A 190 -1.48 -3.25 12.10
C ALA A 190 -2.19 -2.30 11.13
N SER A 191 -1.52 -1.27 10.64
CA SER A 191 -2.10 -0.32 9.69
C SER A 191 -2.12 -0.83 8.24
N THR A 192 -1.48 -1.98 7.96
CA THR A 192 -1.33 -2.53 6.60
C THR A 192 -1.16 -4.04 6.64
N TRP A 193 -1.65 -4.73 5.58
CA TRP A 193 -1.40 -6.17 5.41
C TRP A 193 0.09 -6.50 5.34
N ALA A 194 0.94 -5.60 4.85
CA ALA A 194 2.37 -5.83 4.83
C ALA A 194 2.93 -6.13 6.23
N VAL A 195 2.48 -5.40 7.25
CA VAL A 195 2.90 -5.62 8.64
C VAL A 195 2.22 -6.85 9.25
N SER A 196 0.89 -6.99 9.10
CA SER A 196 0.17 -8.11 9.71
C SER A 196 0.58 -9.46 9.15
N LEU A 197 0.82 -9.55 7.84
CA LEU A 197 1.30 -10.76 7.19
C LEU A 197 2.75 -11.08 7.57
N GLU A 198 3.60 -10.06 7.75
CA GLU A 198 4.96 -10.30 8.25
C GLU A 198 4.93 -10.85 9.69
N TRP A 199 4.07 -10.34 10.57
CA TRP A 199 3.88 -10.92 11.90
C TRP A 199 3.43 -12.39 11.83
N ALA A 200 2.51 -12.71 10.91
CA ALA A 200 2.09 -14.10 10.71
C ALA A 200 3.23 -14.97 10.18
N ARG A 201 4.05 -14.48 9.23
CA ARG A 201 5.22 -15.19 8.69
C ARG A 201 6.28 -15.49 9.74
N GLN A 202 6.44 -14.62 10.71
CA GLN A 202 7.33 -14.83 11.87
C GLN A 202 6.73 -15.81 12.91
N GLY A 203 5.56 -16.40 12.64
CA GLY A 203 4.93 -17.37 13.55
C GLY A 203 4.36 -16.73 14.82
N LEU A 204 4.15 -15.41 14.83
CA LEU A 204 3.68 -14.70 16.02
C LEU A 204 2.20 -14.92 16.30
N GLY A 205 1.43 -15.38 15.31
CA GLY A 205 -0.01 -15.63 15.43
C GLY A 205 -0.69 -15.78 14.08
N VAL A 206 -1.97 -15.42 13.99
CA VAL A 206 -2.86 -15.58 12.84
C VAL A 206 -3.32 -14.24 12.34
N ALA A 207 -3.16 -13.97 11.04
CA ALA A 207 -3.67 -12.76 10.38
C ALA A 207 -4.90 -13.09 9.54
N LEU A 208 -5.85 -12.14 9.43
CA LEU A 208 -6.79 -12.14 8.33
C LEU A 208 -6.09 -11.59 7.08
N ALA A 209 -6.24 -12.32 5.97
CA ALA A 209 -5.67 -11.96 4.69
C ALA A 209 -6.68 -12.22 3.57
N HIS A 210 -6.40 -11.72 2.38
CA HIS A 210 -7.21 -11.99 1.21
C HIS A 210 -6.35 -12.53 0.05
N ASP A 211 -7.00 -13.08 -0.96
CA ASP A 211 -6.35 -13.81 -2.04
C ASP A 211 -5.18 -13.03 -2.67
N THR A 212 -5.39 -11.78 -3.05
CA THR A 212 -4.38 -10.96 -3.74
C THR A 212 -3.07 -10.81 -2.96
N VAL A 213 -3.13 -10.71 -1.63
CA VAL A 213 -1.92 -10.50 -0.81
C VAL A 213 -1.35 -11.81 -0.24
N ALA A 214 -2.16 -12.86 -0.10
CA ALA A 214 -1.75 -14.09 0.56
C ALA A 214 -1.34 -15.22 -0.38
N ASN A 215 -1.95 -15.32 -1.58
CA ASN A 215 -1.76 -16.47 -2.46
C ASN A 215 -0.29 -16.72 -2.84
N GLY A 216 0.49 -15.66 -3.06
CA GLY A 216 1.93 -15.78 -3.32
C GLY A 216 2.71 -16.37 -2.15
N LEU A 217 2.36 -15.98 -0.92
CA LEU A 217 2.98 -16.51 0.31
C LEU A 217 2.57 -17.98 0.56
N ILE A 218 1.31 -18.30 0.27
CA ILE A 218 0.79 -19.67 0.39
C ILE A 218 1.45 -20.58 -0.65
N ALA A 219 1.58 -20.14 -1.90
CA ALA A 219 2.21 -20.91 -2.96
C ALA A 219 3.67 -21.25 -2.67
N ARG A 220 4.37 -20.38 -1.91
CA ARG A 220 5.76 -20.64 -1.46
C ARG A 220 5.83 -21.44 -0.15
N GLY A 221 4.69 -21.80 0.46
CA GLY A 221 4.64 -22.52 1.72
C GLY A 221 5.04 -21.69 2.94
N GLU A 222 5.16 -20.38 2.80
CA GLU A 222 5.50 -19.47 3.90
C GLU A 222 4.33 -19.30 4.88
N LEU A 223 3.11 -19.27 4.33
CA LEU A 223 1.85 -19.26 5.07
C LEU A 223 0.92 -20.38 4.58
N VAL A 224 -0.03 -20.75 5.41
CA VAL A 224 -1.11 -21.70 5.09
C VAL A 224 -2.44 -21.15 5.59
N ARG A 225 -3.55 -21.66 5.03
CA ARG A 225 -4.89 -21.46 5.56
C ARG A 225 -5.14 -22.53 6.63
N PRO A 226 -5.19 -22.19 7.92
CA PRO A 226 -5.40 -23.21 8.96
C PRO A 226 -6.83 -23.76 8.97
N LEU A 227 -7.78 -23.04 8.37
CA LEU A 227 -9.20 -23.38 8.33
C LEU A 227 -9.76 -23.23 6.90
N PRO A 228 -10.74 -24.05 6.50
CA PRO A 228 -11.29 -24.03 5.13
C PRO A 228 -12.28 -22.89 4.87
N PHE A 229 -12.53 -22.02 5.85
CA PHE A 229 -13.52 -20.95 5.75
C PHE A 229 -12.94 -19.71 5.09
N SER A 230 -13.66 -19.19 4.10
CA SER A 230 -13.38 -17.90 3.48
C SER A 230 -14.69 -17.15 3.22
N LEU A 231 -14.63 -15.81 3.23
CA LEU A 231 -15.77 -14.94 3.01
C LEU A 231 -15.50 -14.00 1.85
N PRO A 232 -16.48 -13.76 0.96
CA PRO A 232 -16.31 -12.80 -0.12
C PRO A 232 -16.09 -11.38 0.44
N MET A 233 -15.17 -10.65 -0.19
CA MET A 233 -14.91 -9.24 0.14
C MET A 233 -15.72 -8.30 -0.73
N LYS A 234 -16.23 -7.24 -0.11
CA LYS A 234 -16.83 -6.11 -0.84
C LYS A 234 -15.76 -5.18 -1.40
N GLU A 235 -14.70 -4.99 -0.64
CA GLU A 235 -13.52 -4.24 -1.09
C GLU A 235 -12.74 -5.03 -2.12
N ALA A 236 -12.04 -4.28 -2.98
CA ALA A 236 -11.20 -4.83 -4.02
C ALA A 236 -10.09 -3.83 -4.39
N TYR A 237 -9.15 -4.26 -5.19
CA TYR A 237 -8.25 -3.34 -5.89
C TYR A 237 -8.93 -2.80 -7.14
N TYR A 238 -8.68 -1.54 -7.41
CA TYR A 238 -9.22 -0.82 -8.57
C TYR A 238 -8.10 -0.06 -9.27
N LEU A 239 -8.15 -0.08 -10.58
CA LEU A 239 -7.35 0.78 -11.43
C LEU A 239 -8.12 2.09 -11.65
N ILE A 240 -7.55 3.19 -11.25
CA ILE A 240 -8.08 4.53 -11.47
C ILE A 240 -7.19 5.23 -12.49
N ALA A 241 -7.80 5.76 -13.54
CA ALA A 241 -7.15 6.71 -14.46
C ALA A 241 -7.57 8.12 -14.04
N PRO A 242 -6.64 9.04 -13.80
CA PRO A 242 -6.97 10.43 -13.53
C PRO A 242 -7.74 11.02 -14.71
N GLU A 243 -8.80 11.82 -14.43
CA GLU A 243 -9.53 12.52 -15.48
C GLU A 243 -8.61 13.54 -16.19
N GLY A 244 -8.65 13.58 -17.51
CA GLY A 244 -7.95 14.59 -18.31
C GLY A 244 -6.45 14.36 -18.49
N THR A 245 -5.86 13.30 -17.96
CA THR A 245 -4.46 12.96 -18.22
C THR A 245 -4.30 12.22 -19.53
N HIS A 246 -3.48 12.76 -20.43
CA HIS A 246 -3.02 12.01 -21.60
C HIS A 246 -2.19 10.83 -21.13
N THR A 247 -2.75 9.62 -21.26
CA THR A 247 -2.06 8.38 -20.94
C THR A 247 -0.87 8.22 -21.87
N ASN A 248 0.36 8.28 -21.35
CA ASN A 248 1.58 8.08 -22.17
C ASN A 248 1.75 6.63 -22.61
N ALA A 249 2.79 6.34 -23.41
CA ALA A 249 3.04 4.99 -23.96
C ALA A 249 3.31 3.97 -22.84
N ALA A 250 4.12 4.34 -21.85
CA ALA A 250 4.46 3.48 -20.71
C ALA A 250 3.24 3.10 -19.87
N ALA A 251 2.34 4.06 -19.58
CA ALA A 251 1.11 3.80 -18.84
C ALA A 251 0.14 2.89 -19.63
N ARG A 252 0.04 3.03 -20.95
CA ARG A 252 -0.75 2.12 -21.79
C ARG A 252 -0.19 0.70 -21.79
N ALA A 253 1.13 0.55 -21.93
CA ALA A 253 1.82 -0.74 -21.87
C ALA A 253 1.57 -1.43 -20.53
N PHE A 254 1.74 -0.71 -19.42
CA PHE A 254 1.50 -1.24 -18.08
C PHE A 254 0.05 -1.65 -17.86
N LYS A 255 -0.93 -0.81 -18.24
CA LYS A 255 -2.36 -1.17 -18.13
C LYS A 255 -2.69 -2.46 -18.88
N GLY A 256 -2.22 -2.58 -20.12
CA GLY A 256 -2.44 -3.78 -20.94
C GLY A 256 -1.82 -5.02 -20.29
N TRP A 257 -0.57 -4.90 -19.81
CA TRP A 257 0.13 -5.97 -19.11
C TRP A 257 -0.58 -6.37 -17.80
N LEU A 258 -0.92 -5.40 -16.96
CA LEU A 258 -1.61 -5.62 -15.67
C LEU A 258 -2.90 -6.42 -15.83
N LEU A 259 -3.73 -6.05 -16.82
CA LEU A 259 -5.00 -6.73 -17.05
C LEU A 259 -4.81 -8.17 -17.56
N ARG A 260 -3.79 -8.44 -18.40
CA ARG A 260 -3.43 -9.80 -18.83
C ARG A 260 -2.97 -10.66 -17.66
N GLU A 261 -2.10 -10.13 -16.80
CA GLU A 261 -1.59 -10.84 -15.61
C GLU A 261 -2.72 -11.21 -14.65
N LEU A 262 -3.65 -10.28 -14.39
CA LEU A 262 -4.80 -10.54 -13.52
C LEU A 262 -5.74 -11.62 -14.09
N THR A 263 -5.91 -11.67 -15.42
CA THR A 263 -6.74 -12.68 -16.06
C THR A 263 -6.10 -14.08 -15.93
N THR A 264 -4.77 -14.15 -15.96
CA THR A 264 -4.02 -15.41 -15.80
C THR A 264 -4.09 -15.94 -14.37
N ASP A 265 -4.19 -15.06 -13.38
CA ASP A 265 -4.28 -15.40 -11.95
C ASP A 265 -5.70 -15.75 -11.48
N ALA A 266 -6.72 -15.47 -12.29
CA ALA A 266 -8.10 -15.82 -11.93
C ALA A 266 -8.22 -17.33 -11.71
N PRO A 267 -8.77 -17.80 -10.57
CA PRO A 267 -8.94 -19.24 -10.32
C PRO A 267 -9.79 -19.83 -11.46
N ARG A 268 -9.23 -20.81 -12.17
CA ARG A 268 -9.97 -21.61 -13.16
C ARG A 268 -11.07 -22.38 -12.44
N GLY A 269 -12.25 -21.76 -12.23
CA GLY A 269 -13.35 -22.46 -11.56
C GLY A 269 -14.49 -21.60 -11.00
N ALA A 270 -14.67 -20.35 -11.36
CA ALA A 270 -15.94 -19.67 -11.12
C ALA A 270 -16.92 -20.01 -12.26
N VAL A 271 -17.47 -21.22 -12.22
CA VAL A 271 -18.69 -21.55 -12.98
C VAL A 271 -19.81 -20.73 -12.36
N GLU A 272 -20.39 -19.82 -13.16
CA GLU A 272 -21.65 -19.17 -12.86
C GLU A 272 -22.71 -20.24 -12.53
N THR A 273 -23.03 -20.39 -11.27
CA THR A 273 -24.29 -21.03 -10.87
C THR A 273 -25.39 -19.97 -11.00
N THR A 274 -25.92 -19.83 -12.19
CA THR A 274 -27.22 -19.21 -12.44
C THR A 274 -28.25 -20.02 -11.67
N HIS A 275 -28.76 -19.48 -10.59
CA HIS A 275 -30.00 -19.96 -10.00
C HIS A 275 -31.17 -19.27 -10.70
N ALA A 276 -31.96 -20.12 -11.37
CA ALA A 276 -33.30 -19.82 -11.87
C ALA A 276 -34.27 -19.54 -10.72
#